data_1135d62583f8166f8b9391dbfb3caee6
#
_entry.id   1135d62583f8166f8b9391dbfb3caee6
#
_cell.length_a   1.000
_cell.length_b   1.000
_cell.length_c   1.000
_cell.angle_alpha   90.00
_cell.angle_beta   90.00
_cell.angle_gamma   90.00
#
_symmetry.space_group_name_H-M   'P 1'
#
loop_
_entity.id
_entity.type
_entity.pdbx_description
1 polymer ?
#
loop_
_entity_poly.entity_id
_entity_poly.type
_entity_poly.pdbx_seq_one_letter_code
_entity_poly.pdbx_strand_id
1 'polypeptide(L)'
;FIISGLSKADVSLKNELTKTQDIIESQIQAFQNKNAELAYSFASPMIKLRFNNPQEFMSMVKSYYEPVYNPKQYYFIDSKYFEGSIYHQLQIISQSNMSYLATYSLIKDENEWKISGCSVMPMMQESI
;
A
#
# COMPACT_ATOMS: atom_id res chain seq x y z
N PHE A 1 -7.27 -6.29 -40.34
CA PHE A 1 -7.60 -6.35 -38.96
C PHE A 1 -6.38 -6.04 -38.10
N ILE A 2 -6.55 -5.17 -37.17
CA ILE A 2 -5.44 -4.64 -36.39
C ILE A 2 -5.63 -5.01 -34.94
N ILE A 3 -4.63 -5.66 -34.41
CA ILE A 3 -4.58 -5.86 -32.96
C ILE A 3 -3.96 -4.62 -32.36
N SER A 4 -4.73 -3.95 -31.54
CA SER A 4 -4.25 -2.79 -30.82
C SER A 4 -3.29 -3.27 -29.73
N GLY A 5 -2.00 -3.00 -29.91
CA GLY A 5 -1.02 -3.22 -28.88
C GLY A 5 -1.04 -2.08 -27.88
N LEU A 6 -0.48 -2.34 -26.69
CA LEU A 6 -0.27 -1.29 -25.70
C LEU A 6 0.81 -0.35 -26.20
N SER A 7 0.65 0.96 -26.00
CA SER A 7 1.70 1.93 -26.26
C SER A 7 2.83 1.73 -25.25
N LYS A 8 4.00 2.33 -25.55
CA LYS A 8 5.12 2.33 -24.59
C LYS A 8 4.74 2.97 -23.26
N ALA A 9 3.93 4.04 -23.32
CA ALA A 9 3.46 4.72 -22.12
C ALA A 9 2.57 3.80 -21.29
N ASP A 10 1.67 3.04 -21.93
CA ASP A 10 0.78 2.12 -21.23
C ASP A 10 1.55 0.97 -20.59
N VAL A 11 2.54 0.42 -21.30
CA VAL A 11 3.39 -0.64 -20.76
C VAL A 11 4.21 -0.12 -19.58
N SER A 12 4.76 1.09 -19.70
CA SER A 12 5.54 1.71 -18.63
C SER A 12 4.68 1.94 -17.40
N LEU A 13 3.46 2.46 -17.55
CA LEU A 13 2.55 2.66 -16.44
C LEU A 13 2.19 1.33 -15.78
N LYS A 14 1.87 0.32 -16.59
CA LYS A 14 1.54 -1.00 -16.04
C LYS A 14 2.69 -1.56 -15.21
N ASN A 15 3.93 -1.38 -15.66
CA ASN A 15 5.10 -1.82 -14.92
C ASN A 15 5.24 -1.07 -13.59
N GLU A 16 4.98 0.23 -13.59
CA GLU A 16 5.05 1.03 -12.36
C GLU A 16 3.94 0.63 -11.38
N LEU A 17 2.75 0.32 -11.88
CA LEU A 17 1.66 -0.16 -11.02
C LEU A 17 2.01 -1.51 -10.40
N THR A 18 2.63 -2.40 -11.15
CA THR A 18 3.07 -3.70 -10.63
C THR A 18 4.15 -3.54 -9.57
N LYS A 19 5.14 -2.69 -9.82
CA LYS A 19 6.21 -2.43 -8.85
C LYS A 19 5.67 -1.88 -7.54
N THR A 20 4.73 -0.96 -7.62
CA THR A 20 4.17 -0.32 -6.42
C THR A 20 3.25 -1.27 -5.65
N GLN A 21 2.52 -2.14 -6.35
CA GLN A 21 1.79 -3.22 -5.69
C GLN A 21 2.74 -4.14 -4.92
N ASP A 22 3.85 -4.52 -5.55
CA ASP A 22 4.84 -5.39 -4.92
C ASP A 22 5.42 -4.76 -3.65
N ILE A 23 5.62 -3.44 -3.66
CA ILE A 23 6.10 -2.73 -2.48
C ILE A 23 5.08 -2.81 -1.34
N ILE A 24 3.81 -2.59 -1.64
CA ILE A 24 2.75 -2.70 -0.63
C ILE A 24 2.68 -4.12 -0.07
N GLU A 25 2.70 -5.13 -0.94
CA GLU A 25 2.67 -6.52 -0.50
C GLU A 25 3.87 -6.87 0.37
N SER A 26 5.05 -6.39 -0.02
CA SER A 26 6.28 -6.61 0.75
C SER A 26 6.20 -5.96 2.13
N GLN A 27 5.60 -4.79 2.22
CA GLN A 27 5.43 -4.13 3.52
C GLN A 27 4.45 -4.89 4.40
N ILE A 28 3.32 -5.34 3.83
CA ILE A 28 2.34 -6.13 4.59
C ILE A 28 2.99 -7.42 5.11
N GLN A 29 3.78 -8.08 4.29
CA GLN A 29 4.52 -9.28 4.72
C GLN A 29 5.51 -8.95 5.83
N ALA A 30 6.19 -7.81 5.73
CA ALA A 30 7.12 -7.38 6.78
C ALA A 30 6.39 -7.13 8.10
N PHE A 31 5.19 -6.56 8.06
CA PHE A 31 4.35 -6.42 9.26
C PHE A 31 4.01 -7.80 9.85
N GLN A 32 3.56 -8.73 9.01
CA GLN A 32 3.20 -10.09 9.45
C GLN A 32 4.39 -10.83 10.05
N ASN A 33 5.57 -10.60 9.51
CA ASN A 33 6.80 -11.22 9.99
C ASN A 33 7.45 -10.43 11.13
N LYS A 34 6.82 -9.36 11.58
CA LYS A 34 7.32 -8.49 12.65
C LYS A 34 8.71 -7.92 12.35
N ASN A 35 8.97 -7.68 11.06
CA ASN A 35 10.22 -7.11 10.59
C ASN A 35 10.09 -5.60 10.46
N ALA A 36 10.30 -4.91 11.57
CA ALA A 36 10.11 -3.45 11.65
C ALA A 36 11.05 -2.70 10.69
N GLU A 37 12.30 -3.13 10.61
CA GLU A 37 13.28 -2.45 9.75
C GLU A 37 12.88 -2.53 8.27
N LEU A 38 12.47 -3.69 7.81
CA LEU A 38 12.06 -3.86 6.42
C LEU A 38 10.78 -3.09 6.14
N ALA A 39 9.78 -3.18 7.03
CA ALA A 39 8.52 -2.43 6.86
C ALA A 39 8.78 -0.92 6.77
N TYR A 40 9.65 -0.42 7.63
CA TYR A 40 10.03 0.99 7.67
C TYR A 40 10.80 1.41 6.42
N SER A 41 11.58 0.51 5.83
CA SER A 41 12.38 0.83 4.66
C SER A 41 11.54 1.21 3.43
N PHE A 42 10.29 0.78 3.38
CA PHE A 42 9.37 1.10 2.28
C PHE A 42 8.69 2.46 2.43
N ALA A 43 8.83 3.09 3.60
CA ALA A 43 8.21 4.38 3.85
C ALA A 43 9.02 5.52 3.25
N SER A 44 8.32 6.57 2.82
CA SER A 44 8.96 7.76 2.26
C SER A 44 9.74 8.52 3.33
N PRO A 45 10.69 9.39 2.91
CA PRO A 45 11.43 10.21 3.88
C PRO A 45 10.52 11.05 4.78
N MET A 46 9.41 11.58 4.26
CA MET A 46 8.47 12.37 5.06
C MET A 46 7.84 11.56 6.19
N ILE A 47 7.51 10.30 5.91
CA ILE A 47 6.98 9.42 6.97
C ILE A 47 8.09 9.13 7.98
N LYS A 48 9.30 8.80 7.51
CA LYS A 48 10.41 8.46 8.39
C LYS A 48 10.78 9.59 9.35
N LEU A 49 10.58 10.84 8.94
CA LEU A 49 10.85 11.98 9.80
C LEU A 49 9.96 12.04 11.04
N ARG A 50 8.83 11.36 11.03
CA ARG A 50 7.87 11.36 12.15
C ARG A 50 8.23 10.37 13.25
N PHE A 51 9.18 9.49 12.98
CA PHE A 51 9.53 8.41 13.92
C PHE A 51 11.04 8.41 14.16
N ASN A 52 11.44 8.07 15.37
CA ASN A 52 12.85 8.02 15.73
C ASN A 52 13.51 6.73 15.25
N ASN A 53 12.74 5.67 15.06
CA ASN A 53 13.27 4.37 14.69
C ASN A 53 12.16 3.49 14.11
N PRO A 54 12.53 2.36 13.48
CA PRO A 54 11.54 1.43 12.90
C PRO A 54 10.54 0.89 13.93
N GLN A 55 10.95 0.70 15.18
CA GLN A 55 10.07 0.13 16.19
C GLN A 55 8.93 1.08 16.55
N GLU A 56 9.19 2.39 16.59
CA GLU A 56 8.13 3.37 16.80
C GLU A 56 7.13 3.39 15.64
N PHE A 57 7.64 3.29 14.41
CA PHE A 57 6.79 3.18 13.24
C PHE A 57 5.90 1.93 13.33
N MET A 58 6.50 0.80 13.64
CA MET A 58 5.79 -0.47 13.77
C MET A 58 4.69 -0.41 14.84
N SER A 59 5.01 0.20 15.99
CA SER A 59 4.03 0.36 17.08
C SER A 59 2.86 1.22 16.67
N MET A 60 3.11 2.28 15.91
CA MET A 60 2.06 3.15 15.40
C MET A 60 1.15 2.38 14.44
N VAL A 61 1.73 1.63 13.50
CA VAL A 61 0.93 0.86 12.53
C VAL A 61 0.09 -0.19 13.26
N LYS A 62 0.67 -0.89 14.21
CA LYS A 62 -0.05 -1.89 15.00
C LYS A 62 -1.24 -1.27 15.74
N SER A 63 -1.06 -0.07 16.30
CA SER A 63 -2.09 0.58 17.14
C SER A 63 -3.20 1.22 16.33
N TYR A 64 -2.88 1.82 15.18
CA TYR A 64 -3.82 2.66 14.44
C TYR A 64 -4.20 2.13 13.07
N TYR A 65 -3.47 1.13 12.55
CA TYR A 65 -3.69 0.56 11.23
C TYR A 65 -3.73 -0.96 11.30
N GLU A 66 -4.35 -1.49 12.32
CA GLU A 66 -4.39 -2.94 12.56
C GLU A 66 -4.83 -3.74 11.34
N PRO A 67 -5.83 -3.32 10.53
CA PRO A 67 -6.21 -4.08 9.35
C PRO A 67 -5.06 -4.29 8.36
N VAL A 68 -4.17 -3.32 8.17
CA VAL A 68 -3.01 -3.51 7.29
C VAL A 68 -1.84 -4.15 8.01
N TYR A 69 -1.78 -4.01 9.32
CA TYR A 69 -0.72 -4.63 10.13
C TYR A 69 -0.87 -6.15 10.19
N ASN A 70 -2.10 -6.63 10.30
CA ASN A 70 -2.38 -8.07 10.44
C ASN A 70 -3.66 -8.45 9.70
N PRO A 71 -3.68 -8.35 8.36
CA PRO A 71 -4.86 -8.72 7.60
C PRO A 71 -5.05 -10.23 7.59
N LYS A 72 -6.31 -10.67 7.56
CA LYS A 72 -6.66 -12.05 7.28
C LYS A 72 -6.53 -12.33 5.78
N GLN A 73 -7.03 -11.41 4.95
CA GLN A 73 -6.95 -11.44 3.50
C GLN A 73 -6.92 -10.01 2.98
N TYR A 74 -6.34 -9.80 1.80
CA TYR A 74 -6.42 -8.51 1.14
C TYR A 74 -6.42 -8.69 -0.38
N TYR A 75 -7.04 -7.73 -1.05
CA TYR A 75 -7.20 -7.74 -2.50
C TYR A 75 -6.98 -6.34 -3.04
N PHE A 76 -6.20 -6.22 -4.10
CA PHE A 76 -6.10 -4.95 -4.84
C PHE A 76 -7.36 -4.79 -5.66
N ILE A 77 -8.06 -3.67 -5.50
CA ILE A 77 -9.33 -3.42 -6.19
C ILE A 77 -9.27 -2.26 -7.17
N ASP A 78 -8.33 -1.33 -7.02
CA ASP A 78 -8.19 -0.22 -7.94
C ASP A 78 -6.79 0.36 -7.85
N SER A 79 -6.32 0.93 -8.96
CA SER A 79 -4.99 1.55 -9.05
C SER A 79 -5.05 2.74 -9.98
N LYS A 80 -4.29 3.78 -9.66
CA LYS A 80 -4.36 5.04 -10.38
C LYS A 80 -3.04 5.79 -10.28
N TYR A 81 -2.62 6.37 -11.40
CA TYR A 81 -1.53 7.33 -11.43
C TYR A 81 -2.11 8.73 -11.52
N PHE A 82 -1.71 9.63 -10.65
CA PHE A 82 -2.20 11.00 -10.67
C PHE A 82 -1.15 11.94 -10.10
N GLU A 83 -0.75 12.93 -10.89
CA GLU A 83 0.17 13.99 -10.47
C GLU A 83 1.44 13.50 -9.79
N GLY A 84 2.10 12.51 -10.39
CA GLY A 84 3.36 11.99 -9.87
C GLY A 84 3.24 10.96 -8.77
N SER A 85 2.04 10.69 -8.29
CA SER A 85 1.79 9.68 -7.27
C SER A 85 1.03 8.50 -7.84
N ILE A 86 1.25 7.34 -7.27
CA ILE A 86 0.43 6.17 -7.57
C ILE A 86 -0.41 5.86 -6.34
N TYR A 87 -1.67 5.57 -6.57
CA TYR A 87 -2.64 5.21 -5.54
C TYR A 87 -3.11 3.80 -5.78
N HIS A 88 -3.14 2.99 -4.74
CA HIS A 88 -3.71 1.65 -4.78
C HIS A 88 -4.75 1.53 -3.69
N GLN A 89 -5.92 1.03 -4.07
CA GLN A 89 -6.95 0.70 -3.11
C GLN A 89 -7.00 -0.80 -2.91
N LEU A 90 -7.08 -1.21 -1.66
CA LEU A 90 -7.18 -2.60 -1.27
C LEU A 90 -8.42 -2.80 -0.42
N GLN A 91 -9.13 -3.88 -0.68
CA GLN A 91 -10.08 -4.39 0.30
C GLN A 91 -9.32 -5.28 1.26
N ILE A 92 -9.49 -5.02 2.54
CA ILE A 92 -8.83 -5.80 3.59
C ILE A 92 -9.90 -6.46 4.44
N ILE A 93 -9.74 -7.75 4.67
CA ILE A 93 -10.55 -8.49 5.62
C ILE A 93 -9.71 -8.65 6.89
N SER A 94 -10.20 -8.11 8.00
CA SER A 94 -9.48 -8.20 9.27
C SER A 94 -9.61 -9.59 9.90
N GLN A 95 -8.85 -9.81 10.96
CA GLN A 95 -8.95 -11.07 11.71
C GLN A 95 -10.34 -11.29 12.29
N SER A 96 -11.09 -10.23 12.54
CA SER A 96 -12.48 -10.30 13.01
C SER A 96 -13.50 -10.37 11.88
N ASN A 97 -13.06 -10.60 10.63
CA ASN A 97 -13.91 -10.70 9.44
C ASN A 97 -14.64 -9.40 9.06
N MET A 98 -14.11 -8.26 9.49
CA MET A 98 -14.61 -6.96 9.08
C MET A 98 -13.88 -6.51 7.81
N SER A 99 -14.60 -5.82 6.92
CA SER A 99 -14.03 -5.30 5.68
C SER A 99 -13.60 -3.84 5.84
N TYR A 100 -12.43 -3.54 5.31
CA TYR A 100 -11.87 -2.19 5.30
C TYR A 100 -11.39 -1.82 3.92
N LEU A 101 -11.44 -0.53 3.61
CA LEU A 101 -10.82 0.02 2.42
C LEU A 101 -9.51 0.69 2.85
N ALA A 102 -8.41 0.21 2.33
CA ALA A 102 -7.11 0.85 2.51
C ALA A 102 -6.73 1.57 1.21
N THR A 103 -6.32 2.82 1.32
CA THR A 103 -5.83 3.59 0.19
C THR A 103 -4.38 3.96 0.46
N TYR A 104 -3.49 3.39 -0.32
CA TYR A 104 -2.07 3.68 -0.27
C TYR A 104 -1.71 4.72 -1.31
N SER A 105 -0.80 5.61 -0.95
CA SER A 105 -0.17 6.49 -1.92
C SER A 105 1.33 6.23 -1.94
N LEU A 106 1.93 6.31 -3.12
CA LEU A 106 3.37 6.12 -3.30
C LEU A 106 3.91 7.24 -4.17
N ILE A 107 5.13 7.66 -3.87
CA ILE A 107 5.86 8.69 -4.63
C ILE A 107 7.24 8.15 -4.99
N LYS A 108 7.83 8.71 -6.02
CA LYS A 108 9.23 8.41 -6.34
C LYS A 108 10.15 9.30 -5.51
N ASP A 109 11.11 8.65 -4.87
CA ASP A 109 12.18 9.30 -4.15
C ASP A 109 13.48 8.74 -4.69
N GLU A 110 14.29 9.57 -5.33
CA GLU A 110 15.57 9.15 -5.96
C GLU A 110 15.40 7.91 -6.86
N ASN A 111 14.39 7.94 -7.72
CA ASN A 111 14.04 6.86 -8.66
C ASN A 111 13.48 5.59 -8.00
N GLU A 112 13.23 5.61 -6.72
CA GLU A 112 12.58 4.49 -6.02
C GLU A 112 11.21 4.88 -5.54
N TRP A 113 10.23 3.99 -5.74
CA TRP A 113 8.90 4.20 -5.20
C TRP A 113 8.90 3.95 -3.70
N LYS A 114 8.30 4.87 -2.94
CA LYS A 114 8.16 4.77 -1.48
C LYS A 114 6.72 5.05 -1.09
N ILE A 115 6.27 4.41 -0.04
CA ILE A 115 4.92 4.63 0.48
C ILE A 115 4.89 5.98 1.19
N SER A 116 4.04 6.88 0.69
CA SER A 116 3.91 8.24 1.22
C SER A 116 2.70 8.41 2.11
N GLY A 117 1.80 7.45 2.13
CA GLY A 117 0.63 7.50 2.99
C GLY A 117 -0.22 6.25 2.87
N CYS A 118 -1.06 6.08 3.88
CA CYS A 118 -2.08 5.03 3.90
C CYS A 118 -3.25 5.51 4.75
N SER A 119 -4.45 5.37 4.22
CA SER A 119 -5.66 5.59 5.01
C SER A 119 -6.46 4.29 5.04
N VAL A 120 -7.09 4.03 6.17
CA VAL A 120 -7.90 2.82 6.37
C VAL A 120 -9.25 3.25 6.91
N MET A 121 -10.31 2.79 6.26
CA MET A 121 -11.66 3.08 6.72
C MET A 121 -12.54 1.83 6.61
N PRO A 122 -13.50 1.67 7.52
CA PRO A 122 -14.44 0.55 7.41
C PRO A 122 -15.23 0.64 6.11
N MET A 123 -15.46 -0.51 5.48
CA MET A 123 -16.39 -0.60 4.36
C MET A 123 -17.77 -0.93 4.92
N MET A 124 -18.76 -0.14 4.49
CA MET A 124 -20.13 -0.40 4.91
C MET A 124 -20.66 -1.64 4.22
N GLN A 125 -21.27 -2.52 5.02
CA GLN A 125 -21.99 -3.65 4.46
C GLN A 125 -23.38 -3.15 4.07
N GLU A 126 -23.83 -3.55 2.88
CA GLU A 126 -25.20 -3.31 2.49
C GLU A 126 -26.10 -4.21 3.31
N SER A 127 -27.07 -3.62 3.97
CA SER A 127 -28.11 -4.41 4.59
C SER A 127 -29.30 -4.50 3.63
N ILE A 128 -29.80 -5.68 3.53
CA ILE A 128 -30.95 -5.95 2.66
C ILE A 128 -32.22 -5.82 3.46
#